data_bb75d85d29dd2f16020b10645b586e71
#
_entry.id   bb75d85d29dd2f16020b10645b586e71
#
_cell.length_a   1.000
_cell.length_b   1.000
_cell.length_c   1.000
_cell.angle_alpha   90.00
_cell.angle_beta   90.00
_cell.angle_gamma   90.00
#
_symmetry.space_group_name_H-M   'P 1'
#
loop_
_entity.id
_entity.type
_entity.pdbx_description
1 polymer ?
#
loop_
_entity_poly.entity_id
_entity_poly.type
_entity_poly.pdbx_seq_one_letter_code
_entity_poly.pdbx_strand_id
1 'polypeptide(L)'
;MLHPMPVRALAGVGPATGAKLHTLGVETVADLAAADRDVLTSVFGSAHGTGLYALARAQDNRVVVSERAAKSISAEETFASDVVDRRVLDAELNRLVDKVTARLTSSVAFAKTVTLKIRWHDFTTVTRSASLPYATGTPQCSGVKPIA
;
A
#
# COMPACT_ATOMS: atom_id res chain seq x y z
N MET A 1 18.14 -1.81 25.39
CA MET A 1 17.20 -2.91 25.03
C MET A 1 16.92 -3.02 23.54
N LEU A 2 16.96 -1.95 22.74
CA LEU A 2 16.67 -1.99 21.30
C LEU A 2 17.82 -2.57 20.45
N HIS A 3 19.07 -2.22 20.75
CA HIS A 3 20.25 -2.53 19.95
C HIS A 3 20.49 -4.01 19.63
N PRO A 4 20.30 -4.97 20.55
CA PRO A 4 20.52 -6.39 20.25
C PRO A 4 19.40 -7.03 19.42
N MET A 5 18.31 -6.31 19.15
CA MET A 5 17.21 -6.84 18.35
C MET A 5 17.59 -6.96 16.88
N PRO A 6 17.03 -7.95 16.16
CA PRO A 6 17.17 -8.02 14.72
C PRO A 6 16.64 -6.72 14.07
N VAL A 7 17.30 -6.22 13.04
CA VAL A 7 16.88 -4.98 12.35
C VAL A 7 15.44 -5.02 11.84
N ARG A 8 14.93 -6.21 11.55
CA ARG A 8 13.53 -6.45 11.14
C ARG A 8 12.48 -6.14 12.22
N ALA A 9 12.90 -5.98 13.46
CA ALA A 9 12.00 -5.55 14.54
C ALA A 9 11.60 -4.06 14.44
N LEU A 10 12.34 -3.28 13.66
CA LEU A 10 12.02 -1.87 13.45
C LEU A 10 10.84 -1.69 12.49
N ALA A 11 9.95 -0.78 12.84
CA ALA A 11 8.85 -0.37 11.96
C ALA A 11 9.39 0.16 10.62
N GLY A 12 8.86 -0.35 9.51
CA GLY A 12 9.31 -0.01 8.16
C GLY A 12 10.40 -0.93 7.59
N VAL A 13 10.93 -1.87 8.37
CA VAL A 13 11.87 -2.88 7.90
C VAL A 13 11.14 -4.16 7.55
N GLY A 14 10.51 -4.17 6.37
CA GLY A 14 9.92 -5.38 5.78
C GLY A 14 10.98 -6.28 5.10
N PRO A 15 10.54 -7.39 4.47
CA PRO A 15 11.46 -8.34 3.83
C PRO A 15 12.43 -7.71 2.83
N ALA A 16 11.93 -6.83 1.95
CA ALA A 16 12.75 -6.17 0.93
C ALA A 16 13.78 -5.20 1.54
N THR A 17 13.39 -4.41 2.54
CA THR A 17 14.30 -3.51 3.26
C THR A 17 15.32 -4.32 4.05
N GLY A 18 14.88 -5.38 4.74
CA GLY A 18 15.77 -6.27 5.48
C GLY A 18 16.82 -6.94 4.60
N ALA A 19 16.43 -7.43 3.42
CA ALA A 19 17.37 -8.01 2.46
C ALA A 19 18.44 -7.00 2.01
N LYS A 20 18.05 -5.76 1.72
CA LYS A 20 19.02 -4.71 1.36
C LYS A 20 19.93 -4.34 2.53
N LEU A 21 19.43 -4.29 3.77
CA LEU A 21 20.25 -4.03 4.95
C LEU A 21 21.26 -5.16 5.17
N HIS A 22 20.83 -6.40 4.98
CA HIS A 22 21.71 -7.57 5.05
C HIS A 22 22.88 -7.48 4.04
N THR A 23 22.64 -7.04 2.80
CA THR A 23 23.74 -6.82 1.82
C THR A 23 24.72 -5.72 2.24
N LEU A 24 24.35 -4.85 3.16
CA LEU A 24 25.22 -3.85 3.77
C LEU A 24 25.90 -4.35 5.07
N GLY A 25 25.70 -5.63 5.44
CA GLY A 25 26.23 -6.19 6.68
C GLY A 25 25.46 -5.76 7.94
N VAL A 26 24.23 -5.25 7.79
CA VAL A 26 23.40 -4.76 8.88
C VAL A 26 22.37 -5.82 9.26
N GLU A 27 22.58 -6.49 10.39
CA GLU A 27 21.74 -7.57 10.92
C GLU A 27 20.90 -7.11 12.12
N THR A 28 21.50 -6.28 12.96
CA THR A 28 20.91 -5.83 14.21
C THR A 28 20.62 -4.32 14.18
N VAL A 29 19.83 -3.88 15.14
CA VAL A 29 19.57 -2.44 15.34
C VAL A 29 20.88 -1.73 15.73
N ALA A 30 21.82 -2.41 16.41
CA ALA A 30 23.13 -1.84 16.74
C ALA A 30 23.93 -1.56 15.45
N ASP A 31 23.98 -2.52 14.52
CA ASP A 31 24.66 -2.35 13.23
C ASP A 31 24.06 -1.17 12.45
N LEU A 32 22.74 -1.09 12.43
CA LEU A 32 22.04 0.03 11.78
C LEU A 32 22.34 1.37 12.47
N ALA A 33 22.47 1.37 13.80
CA ALA A 33 22.83 2.56 14.54
C ALA A 33 24.28 3.00 14.30
N ALA A 34 25.18 2.07 13.98
CA ALA A 34 26.57 2.34 13.61
C ALA A 34 26.72 2.73 12.13
N ALA A 35 25.71 2.44 11.29
CA ALA A 35 25.78 2.71 9.85
C ALA A 35 25.84 4.21 9.55
N ASP A 36 26.53 4.55 8.46
CA ASP A 36 26.62 5.91 7.96
C ASP A 36 25.27 6.35 7.36
N ARG A 37 24.85 7.57 7.68
CA ARG A 37 23.60 8.15 7.20
C ARG A 37 23.59 8.30 5.68
N ASP A 38 24.71 8.70 5.08
CA ASP A 38 24.77 8.96 3.65
C ASP A 38 24.69 7.65 2.86
N VAL A 39 25.27 6.59 3.38
CA VAL A 39 25.11 5.22 2.84
C VAL A 39 23.63 4.81 2.88
N LEU A 40 22.95 4.98 4.01
CA LEU A 40 21.55 4.65 4.14
C LEU A 40 20.66 5.47 3.20
N THR A 41 20.92 6.77 3.07
CA THR A 41 20.12 7.63 2.19
C THR A 41 20.38 7.36 0.71
N SER A 42 21.58 6.96 0.33
CA SER A 42 21.90 6.55 -1.06
C SER A 42 21.18 5.27 -1.48
N VAL A 43 21.08 4.28 -0.57
CA VAL A 43 20.50 2.97 -0.86
C VAL A 43 18.97 2.98 -0.75
N PHE A 44 18.41 3.69 0.24
CA PHE A 44 16.98 3.65 0.55
C PHE A 44 16.21 4.93 0.15
N GLY A 45 16.92 5.93 -0.36
CA GLY A 45 16.39 7.27 -0.62
C GLY A 45 16.37 8.14 0.64
N SER A 46 16.33 9.46 0.44
CA SER A 46 16.50 10.45 1.52
C SER A 46 15.51 10.24 2.69
N ALA A 47 14.23 10.11 2.40
CA ALA A 47 13.20 9.98 3.45
C ALA A 47 13.33 8.67 4.24
N HIS A 48 13.45 7.53 3.55
CA HIS A 48 13.50 6.22 4.22
C HIS A 48 14.85 6.01 4.92
N GLY A 49 15.97 6.35 4.27
CA GLY A 49 17.31 6.22 4.87
C GLY A 49 17.46 7.08 6.13
N THR A 50 16.99 8.34 6.10
CA THR A 50 16.96 9.19 7.29
C THR A 50 16.06 8.62 8.39
N GLY A 51 14.90 8.05 8.01
CA GLY A 51 14.00 7.41 8.96
C GLY A 51 14.63 6.20 9.65
N LEU A 52 15.30 5.32 8.91
CA LEU A 52 16.01 4.17 9.45
C LEU A 52 17.13 4.60 10.40
N TYR A 53 17.91 5.60 10.00
CA TYR A 53 18.99 6.17 10.84
C TYR A 53 18.46 6.71 12.17
N ALA A 54 17.35 7.41 12.17
CA ALA A 54 16.72 7.96 13.37
C ALA A 54 16.12 6.87 14.26
N LEU A 55 15.37 5.92 13.68
CA LEU A 55 14.73 4.83 14.43
C LEU A 55 15.74 3.93 15.13
N ALA A 56 16.89 3.63 14.51
CA ALA A 56 17.94 2.84 15.12
C ALA A 56 18.51 3.51 16.39
N ARG A 57 18.41 4.81 16.49
CA ARG A 57 18.83 5.63 17.64
C ARG A 57 17.69 5.95 18.60
N ALA A 58 16.55 5.26 18.46
CA ALA A 58 15.32 5.51 19.22
C ALA A 58 14.79 6.96 19.08
N GLN A 59 15.07 7.60 17.96
CA GLN A 59 14.57 8.94 17.65
C GLN A 59 13.33 8.80 16.76
N ASP A 60 12.16 8.96 17.36
CA ASP A 60 10.88 8.94 16.67
C ASP A 60 10.02 10.11 17.17
N ASN A 61 10.03 11.18 16.40
CA ASN A 61 9.26 12.38 16.70
C ASN A 61 7.88 12.39 16.00
N ARG A 62 7.43 11.24 15.46
CA ARG A 62 6.11 11.16 14.82
C ARG A 62 5.01 11.32 15.87
N VAL A 63 4.12 12.28 15.59
CA VAL A 63 2.94 12.47 16.42
C VAL A 63 1.98 11.30 16.21
N VAL A 64 1.37 10.81 17.29
CA VAL A 64 0.27 9.85 17.21
C VAL A 64 -0.96 10.60 16.68
N VAL A 65 -1.40 10.24 15.48
CA VAL A 65 -2.59 10.82 14.86
C VAL A 65 -3.70 9.80 14.94
N SER A 66 -4.67 10.04 15.82
CA SER A 66 -5.84 9.17 16.06
C SER A 66 -6.81 9.17 14.87
N GLU A 67 -6.93 10.29 14.19
CA GLU A 67 -7.83 10.44 13.04
C GLU A 67 -7.06 10.85 11.80
N ARG A 68 -7.14 10.03 10.77
CA ARG A 68 -6.58 10.33 9.44
C ARG A 68 -7.68 10.23 8.40
N ALA A 69 -7.74 11.20 7.51
CA ALA A 69 -8.60 11.10 6.33
C ALA A 69 -8.26 9.84 5.53
N ALA A 70 -9.29 9.14 5.06
CA ALA A 70 -9.11 7.97 4.21
C ALA A 70 -8.38 8.38 2.91
N LYS A 71 -7.32 7.66 2.57
CA LYS A 71 -6.56 7.88 1.32
C LYS A 71 -7.16 7.14 0.14
N SER A 72 -7.96 6.11 0.40
CA SER A 72 -8.64 5.29 -0.60
C SER A 72 -9.94 4.72 -0.04
N ILE A 73 -10.87 4.45 -0.92
CA ILE A 73 -12.12 3.74 -0.62
C ILE A 73 -12.12 2.50 -1.50
N SER A 74 -12.35 1.33 -0.91
CA SER A 74 -12.33 0.06 -1.63
C SER A 74 -13.48 -0.84 -1.20
N ALA A 75 -13.82 -1.80 -2.05
CA ALA A 75 -14.63 -2.97 -1.74
C ALA A 75 -13.94 -4.18 -2.35
N GLU A 76 -14.02 -5.30 -1.69
CA GLU A 76 -13.46 -6.57 -2.14
C GLU A 76 -14.41 -7.72 -1.83
N GLU A 77 -14.27 -8.79 -2.59
CA GLU A 77 -14.97 -10.06 -2.40
C GLU A 77 -14.00 -11.21 -2.62
N THR A 78 -14.13 -12.24 -1.82
CA THR A 78 -13.40 -13.50 -2.01
C THR A 78 -14.40 -14.58 -2.32
N PHE A 79 -14.28 -15.20 -3.48
CA PHE A 79 -15.15 -16.29 -3.88
C PHE A 79 -14.83 -17.58 -3.08
N ALA A 80 -15.85 -18.34 -2.71
CA ALA A 80 -15.67 -19.61 -2.01
C ALA A 80 -15.05 -20.71 -2.90
N SER A 81 -15.15 -20.55 -4.22
CA SER A 81 -14.53 -21.39 -5.24
C SER A 81 -14.12 -20.54 -6.44
N ASP A 82 -13.19 -21.07 -7.24
CA ASP A 82 -12.73 -20.37 -8.45
C ASP A 82 -13.88 -20.13 -9.42
N VAL A 83 -13.97 -18.88 -9.91
CA VAL A 83 -15.00 -18.46 -10.86
C VAL A 83 -14.36 -18.29 -12.24
N VAL A 84 -14.81 -19.10 -13.21
CA VAL A 84 -14.37 -19.05 -14.60
C VAL A 84 -15.36 -18.28 -15.48
N ASP A 85 -16.64 -18.26 -15.10
CA ASP A 85 -17.68 -17.57 -15.88
C ASP A 85 -17.52 -16.05 -15.77
N ARG A 86 -17.19 -15.44 -16.90
CA ARG A 86 -17.04 -13.99 -17.03
C ARG A 86 -18.30 -13.21 -16.61
N ARG A 87 -19.49 -13.76 -16.84
CA ARG A 87 -20.76 -13.09 -16.48
C ARG A 87 -20.88 -12.95 -14.97
N VAL A 88 -20.45 -13.96 -14.21
CA VAL A 88 -20.43 -13.92 -12.75
C VAL A 88 -19.43 -12.89 -12.27
N LEU A 89 -18.24 -12.84 -12.88
CA LEU A 89 -17.22 -11.86 -12.54
C LEU A 89 -17.68 -10.42 -12.86
N ASP A 90 -18.32 -10.20 -14.01
CA ASP A 90 -18.83 -8.88 -14.39
C ASP A 90 -19.97 -8.43 -13.46
N ALA A 91 -20.87 -9.34 -13.06
CA ALA A 91 -21.93 -9.03 -12.10
C ALA A 91 -21.36 -8.65 -10.74
N GLU A 92 -20.36 -9.40 -10.25
CA GLU A 92 -19.72 -9.10 -8.98
C GLU A 92 -18.92 -7.79 -9.04
N LEU A 93 -18.22 -7.52 -10.13
CA LEU A 93 -17.52 -6.27 -10.33
C LEU A 93 -18.48 -5.07 -10.26
N ASN A 94 -19.63 -5.16 -10.92
CA ASN A 94 -20.64 -4.11 -10.85
C ASN A 94 -21.14 -3.90 -9.42
N ARG A 95 -21.39 -4.99 -8.67
CA ARG A 95 -21.79 -4.91 -7.27
C ARG A 95 -20.72 -4.23 -6.39
N LEU A 96 -19.43 -4.50 -6.65
CA LEU A 96 -18.32 -3.85 -5.95
C LEU A 96 -18.20 -2.36 -6.32
N VAL A 97 -18.42 -2.02 -7.59
CA VAL A 97 -18.46 -0.62 -8.05
C VAL A 97 -19.57 0.15 -7.35
N ASP A 98 -20.78 -0.42 -7.25
CA ASP A 98 -21.90 0.20 -6.54
C ASP A 98 -21.56 0.44 -5.05
N LYS A 99 -20.95 -0.55 -4.38
CA LYS A 99 -20.50 -0.41 -3.00
C LYS A 99 -19.48 0.72 -2.83
N VAL A 100 -18.48 0.80 -3.71
CA VAL A 100 -17.45 1.85 -3.65
C VAL A 100 -18.06 3.21 -3.92
N THR A 101 -18.95 3.32 -4.91
CA THR A 101 -19.63 4.56 -5.25
C THR A 101 -20.50 5.06 -4.10
N ALA A 102 -21.27 4.18 -3.47
CA ALA A 102 -22.07 4.53 -2.30
C ALA A 102 -21.20 5.05 -1.14
N ARG A 103 -20.08 4.38 -0.85
CA ARG A 103 -19.13 4.82 0.18
C ARG A 103 -18.48 6.16 -0.17
N LEU A 104 -18.12 6.37 -1.44
CA LEU A 104 -17.53 7.63 -1.91
C LEU A 104 -18.52 8.80 -1.69
N THR A 105 -19.77 8.59 -2.11
CA THR A 105 -20.84 9.59 -1.95
C THR A 105 -21.11 9.91 -0.48
N SER A 106 -21.22 8.87 0.37
CA SER A 106 -21.49 9.07 1.80
C SER A 106 -20.35 9.76 2.54
N SER A 107 -19.11 9.60 2.06
CA SER A 107 -17.92 10.24 2.64
C SER A 107 -17.69 11.66 2.14
N VAL A 108 -18.52 12.15 1.21
CA VAL A 108 -18.30 13.44 0.51
C VAL A 108 -16.89 13.55 -0.06
N ALA A 109 -16.35 12.41 -0.53
CA ALA A 109 -14.99 12.31 -1.02
C ALA A 109 -14.95 12.30 -2.56
N PHE A 110 -13.80 12.70 -3.10
CA PHE A 110 -13.56 12.71 -4.54
C PHE A 110 -12.44 11.75 -4.89
N ALA A 111 -12.62 10.96 -5.94
CA ALA A 111 -11.62 10.03 -6.45
C ALA A 111 -11.19 10.41 -7.86
N LYS A 112 -9.91 10.27 -8.15
CA LYS A 112 -9.32 10.51 -9.47
C LYS A 112 -8.86 9.21 -10.13
N THR A 113 -8.43 8.25 -9.34
CA THR A 113 -7.86 6.99 -9.83
C THR A 113 -8.73 5.82 -9.38
N VAL A 114 -9.12 4.98 -10.32
CA VAL A 114 -9.79 3.71 -10.08
C VAL A 114 -8.78 2.60 -10.29
N THR A 115 -8.75 1.65 -9.37
CA THR A 115 -7.85 0.50 -9.43
C THR A 115 -8.64 -0.79 -9.28
N LEU A 116 -8.48 -1.69 -10.23
CA LEU A 116 -8.98 -3.05 -10.18
C LEU A 116 -7.83 -3.98 -9.79
N LYS A 117 -8.07 -4.83 -8.80
CA LYS A 117 -7.14 -5.88 -8.36
C LYS A 117 -7.83 -7.22 -8.46
N ILE A 118 -7.20 -8.16 -9.15
CA ILE A 118 -7.66 -9.55 -9.25
C ILE A 118 -6.58 -10.44 -8.63
N ARG A 119 -7.00 -11.40 -7.81
CA ARG A 119 -6.12 -12.40 -7.21
C ARG A 119 -6.64 -13.79 -7.54
N TRP A 120 -5.75 -14.64 -8.03
CA TRP A 120 -6.03 -16.05 -8.32
C TRP A 120 -5.85 -16.92 -7.09
N HIS A 121 -6.24 -18.20 -7.19
CA HIS A 121 -6.13 -19.20 -6.12
C HIS A 121 -4.67 -19.43 -5.65
N ASP A 122 -3.70 -19.25 -6.53
CA ASP A 122 -2.26 -19.33 -6.22
C ASP A 122 -1.71 -18.05 -5.57
N PHE A 123 -2.59 -17.10 -5.21
CA PHE A 123 -2.27 -15.78 -4.68
C PHE A 123 -1.56 -14.83 -5.66
N THR A 124 -1.34 -15.24 -6.90
CA THR A 124 -0.89 -14.32 -7.95
C THR A 124 -1.88 -13.17 -8.09
N THR A 125 -1.35 -11.97 -8.16
CA THR A 125 -2.18 -10.75 -8.18
C THR A 125 -1.85 -9.90 -9.39
N VAL A 126 -2.88 -9.47 -10.10
CA VAL A 126 -2.78 -8.44 -11.15
C VAL A 126 -3.57 -7.21 -10.74
N THR A 127 -2.97 -6.06 -10.99
CA THR A 127 -3.57 -4.76 -10.70
C THR A 127 -3.60 -3.92 -11.97
N ARG A 128 -4.72 -3.25 -12.22
CA ARG A 128 -4.88 -2.28 -13.31
C ARG A 128 -5.47 -1.00 -12.75
N SER A 129 -4.91 0.14 -13.13
CA SER A 129 -5.36 1.46 -12.68
C SER A 129 -5.65 2.36 -13.86
N ALA A 130 -6.70 3.15 -13.74
CA ALA A 130 -7.04 4.21 -14.67
C ALA A 130 -7.28 5.51 -13.89
N SER A 131 -6.73 6.61 -14.39
CA SER A 131 -6.91 7.93 -13.78
C SER A 131 -7.78 8.80 -14.67
N LEU A 132 -8.77 9.43 -14.06
CA LEU A 132 -9.61 10.42 -14.71
C LEU A 132 -8.87 11.77 -14.82
N PRO A 133 -9.19 12.60 -15.83
CA PRO A 133 -8.63 13.96 -15.92
C PRO A 133 -8.95 14.80 -14.68
N TYR A 134 -10.16 14.63 -14.14
CA TYR A 134 -10.65 15.35 -12.96
C TYR A 134 -11.10 14.38 -11.88
N ALA A 135 -10.97 14.79 -10.61
CA ALA A 135 -11.56 14.05 -9.51
C ALA A 135 -13.09 14.13 -9.56
N THR A 136 -13.77 13.01 -9.35
CA THR A 136 -15.23 12.92 -9.34
C THR A 136 -15.72 12.31 -8.04
N GLY A 137 -16.83 12.82 -7.52
CA GLY A 137 -17.52 12.31 -6.34
C GLY A 137 -18.96 11.85 -6.62
N THR A 138 -19.41 11.95 -7.88
CA THR A 138 -20.75 11.54 -8.30
C THR A 138 -20.70 10.34 -9.25
N PRO A 139 -21.76 9.49 -9.30
CA PRO A 139 -21.82 8.29 -10.13
C PRO A 139 -21.98 8.54 -11.63
N GLN A 140 -21.52 9.66 -12.16
CA GLN A 140 -21.54 9.94 -13.61
C GLN A 140 -20.37 9.28 -14.36
N CYS A 141 -19.94 8.11 -13.94
CA CYS A 141 -19.06 7.23 -14.74
C CYS A 141 -19.87 6.34 -15.69
N SER A 142 -20.92 6.86 -16.32
CA SER A 142 -21.54 6.22 -17.48
C SER A 142 -20.68 6.47 -18.73
N GLY A 143 -19.52 5.80 -18.81
CA GLY A 143 -18.61 5.98 -19.94
C GLY A 143 -17.33 5.18 -19.91
N VAL A 144 -17.15 4.30 -18.97
CA VAL A 144 -16.04 3.34 -19.04
C VAL A 144 -16.42 2.27 -20.04
N LYS A 145 -15.94 2.40 -21.29
CA LYS A 145 -16.04 1.33 -22.27
C LYS A 145 -15.37 0.08 -21.70
N PRO A 146 -15.98 -1.11 -21.86
CA PRO A 146 -15.31 -2.36 -21.49
C PRO A 146 -13.99 -2.44 -22.24
N ILE A 147 -12.93 -2.73 -21.50
CA ILE A 147 -11.63 -3.01 -22.08
C ILE A 147 -11.75 -4.34 -22.83
N ALA A 148 -11.57 -4.29 -24.15
CA ALA A 148 -11.52 -5.46 -25.03
C ALA A 148 -10.33 -6.34 -24.70
#